data_5101b53ccb227f873cc063f10abbaeeb
#
_entry.id   5101b53ccb227f873cc063f10abbaeeb
#
_cell.length_a   1.000
_cell.length_b   1.000
_cell.length_c   1.000
_cell.angle_alpha   90.00
_cell.angle_beta   90.00
_cell.angle_gamma   90.00
#
_symmetry.space_group_name_H-M   'P 1'
#
loop_
_entity.id
_entity.type
_entity.pdbx_description
1 polymer ?
#
loop_
_entity_poly.entity_id
_entity_poly.type
_entity_poly.pdbx_seq_one_letter_code
_entity_poly.pdbx_strand_id
1 'polypeptide(L)'
;MITFKKVKICFLLIFIFFNIFYIAPCYSLSTREDLFKNALDLSSGGKFNLALQEWNQYLDSYPDDAAGFSNRGNVRLVVGDVKGSIDDQNKAISLNPSEIDPYINRGIAEEALGLWSQAKKDYMFVISLDSKNFSALYNLSLIHI
;
A
#
# COMPACT_ATOMS: atom_id res chain seq x y z
N MET A 1 33.67 -55.15 -19.08
CA MET A 1 34.25 -53.80 -19.24
C MET A 1 33.15 -52.72 -19.54
N ILE A 2 31.99 -52.83 -18.87
CA ILE A 2 30.82 -51.93 -19.09
C ILE A 2 30.41 -51.18 -17.80
N THR A 3 31.00 -51.50 -16.67
CA THR A 3 30.56 -50.95 -15.34
C THR A 3 31.17 -49.60 -14.94
N PHE A 4 32.28 -49.21 -15.52
CA PHE A 4 32.98 -47.96 -15.12
C PHE A 4 32.43 -46.68 -15.77
N LYS A 5 31.78 -46.78 -16.95
CA LYS A 5 31.18 -45.57 -17.60
C LYS A 5 29.84 -45.11 -16.97
N LYS A 6 29.04 -46.06 -16.44
CA LYS A 6 27.73 -45.72 -15.84
C LYS A 6 27.91 -45.05 -14.47
N VAL A 7 28.92 -45.42 -13.73
CA VAL A 7 29.19 -44.78 -12.39
C VAL A 7 29.65 -43.35 -12.53
N LYS A 8 30.46 -43.00 -13.57
CA LYS A 8 30.87 -41.60 -13.79
C LYS A 8 29.70 -40.68 -14.21
N ILE A 9 28.74 -41.21 -14.95
CA ILE A 9 27.57 -40.42 -15.38
C ILE A 9 26.60 -40.16 -14.23
N CYS A 10 26.41 -41.14 -13.32
CA CYS A 10 25.62 -40.93 -12.11
C CYS A 10 26.27 -39.92 -11.15
N PHE A 11 27.60 -39.95 -10.99
CA PHE A 11 28.30 -38.98 -10.17
C PHE A 11 28.26 -37.56 -10.77
N LEU A 12 28.30 -37.43 -12.09
CA LEU A 12 28.21 -36.15 -12.77
C LEU A 12 26.82 -35.57 -12.65
N LEU A 13 25.76 -36.38 -12.79
CA LEU A 13 24.37 -35.93 -12.61
C LEU A 13 24.06 -35.57 -11.15
N ILE A 14 24.59 -36.28 -10.17
CA ILE A 14 24.43 -35.95 -8.75
C ILE A 14 25.14 -34.61 -8.45
N PHE A 15 26.32 -34.35 -9.04
CA PHE A 15 27.04 -33.11 -8.88
C PHE A 15 26.32 -31.92 -9.52
N ILE A 16 25.65 -32.10 -10.65
CA ILE A 16 24.82 -31.07 -11.32
C ILE A 16 23.56 -30.81 -10.50
N PHE A 17 22.88 -31.86 -9.98
CA PHE A 17 21.73 -31.69 -9.10
C PHE A 17 22.09 -31.01 -7.77
N PHE A 18 23.25 -31.33 -7.18
CA PHE A 18 23.70 -30.69 -5.95
C PHE A 18 24.10 -29.22 -6.15
N ASN A 19 24.67 -28.85 -7.31
CA ASN A 19 25.01 -27.45 -7.61
C ASN A 19 23.78 -26.61 -8.00
N ILE A 20 22.74 -27.19 -8.59
CA ILE A 20 21.48 -26.47 -8.87
C ILE A 20 20.71 -26.17 -7.58
N PHE A 21 20.82 -27.05 -6.57
CA PHE A 21 20.21 -26.82 -5.25
C PHE A 21 20.98 -25.82 -4.37
N TYR A 22 22.30 -25.61 -4.63
CA TYR A 22 23.14 -24.69 -3.84
C TYR A 22 23.22 -23.27 -4.40
N ILE A 23 22.70 -23.05 -5.61
CA ILE A 23 22.60 -21.71 -6.22
C ILE A 23 21.10 -21.35 -6.39
N ALA A 24 20.24 -21.77 -5.48
CA ALA A 24 19.04 -20.98 -5.25
C ALA A 24 19.55 -19.73 -4.53
N PRO A 25 19.58 -18.54 -5.17
CA PRO A 25 19.76 -17.34 -4.39
C PRO A 25 18.66 -17.42 -3.34
N CYS A 26 19.02 -17.25 -2.09
CA CYS A 26 18.07 -17.02 -1.03
C CYS A 26 17.42 -15.67 -1.40
N TYR A 27 16.46 -15.70 -2.34
CA TYR A 27 15.49 -14.64 -2.46
C TYR A 27 14.75 -14.69 -1.12
N SER A 28 15.21 -13.89 -0.19
CA SER A 28 14.40 -13.54 0.96
C SER A 28 13.05 -13.15 0.37
N LEU A 29 12.05 -14.01 0.55
CA LEU A 29 10.68 -13.63 0.21
C LEU A 29 10.44 -12.36 1.01
N SER A 30 10.23 -11.25 0.31
CA SER A 30 9.92 -9.98 0.94
C SER A 30 8.68 -10.20 1.80
N THR A 31 8.78 -9.95 3.08
CA THR A 31 7.65 -10.11 3.97
C THR A 31 6.60 -9.03 3.69
N ARG A 32 5.38 -9.21 4.21
CA ARG A 32 4.33 -8.18 4.15
C ARG A 32 4.84 -6.85 4.70
N GLU A 33 5.54 -6.92 5.83
CA GLU A 33 6.13 -5.77 6.51
C GLU A 33 7.19 -5.08 5.65
N ASP A 34 8.04 -5.83 4.96
CA ASP A 34 9.07 -5.28 4.08
C ASP A 34 8.46 -4.55 2.89
N LEU A 35 7.44 -5.14 2.24
CA LEU A 35 6.74 -4.53 1.10
C LEU A 35 6.00 -3.25 1.53
N PHE A 36 5.27 -3.31 2.66
CA PHE A 36 4.57 -2.16 3.21
C PHE A 36 5.54 -1.03 3.55
N LYS A 37 6.63 -1.34 4.25
CA LYS A 37 7.64 -0.38 4.65
C LYS A 37 8.32 0.26 3.44
N ASN A 38 8.68 -0.53 2.42
CA ASN A 38 9.29 0.01 1.20
C ASN A 38 8.36 1.02 0.50
N ALA A 39 7.09 0.69 0.35
CA ALA A 39 6.10 1.59 -0.25
C ALA A 39 5.92 2.87 0.59
N LEU A 40 5.91 2.75 1.92
CA LEU A 40 5.81 3.87 2.85
C LEU A 40 7.05 4.78 2.80
N ASP A 41 8.26 4.20 2.79
CA ASP A 41 9.52 4.94 2.70
C ASP A 41 9.63 5.72 1.38
N LEU A 42 9.16 5.14 0.27
CA LEU A 42 9.09 5.83 -1.02
C LEU A 42 8.08 6.98 -1.01
N SER A 43 6.92 6.77 -0.36
CA SER A 43 5.88 7.80 -0.23
C SER A 43 6.39 9.00 0.58
N SER A 44 6.98 8.75 1.74
CA SER A 44 7.53 9.79 2.63
C SER A 44 8.77 10.46 2.04
N GLY A 45 9.54 9.75 1.21
CA GLY A 45 10.69 10.26 0.48
C GLY A 45 10.34 11.07 -0.78
N GLY A 46 9.04 11.28 -1.08
CA GLY A 46 8.58 12.05 -2.24
C GLY A 46 8.74 11.35 -3.59
N LYS A 47 9.06 10.06 -3.59
CA LYS A 47 9.22 9.24 -4.81
C LYS A 47 7.86 8.65 -5.25
N PHE A 48 6.87 9.51 -5.45
CA PHE A 48 5.45 9.14 -5.58
C PHE A 48 5.16 8.14 -6.70
N ASN A 49 5.79 8.25 -7.87
CA ASN A 49 5.57 7.30 -8.96
C ASN A 49 6.06 5.88 -8.62
N LEU A 50 7.21 5.78 -7.92
CA LEU A 50 7.70 4.50 -7.43
C LEU A 50 6.83 3.98 -6.28
N ALA A 51 6.42 4.85 -5.38
CA ALA A 51 5.50 4.49 -4.29
C ALA A 51 4.19 3.90 -4.83
N LEU A 52 3.60 4.47 -5.90
CA LEU A 52 2.41 3.90 -6.53
C LEU A 52 2.63 2.50 -7.08
N GLN A 53 3.78 2.23 -7.69
CA GLN A 53 4.12 0.90 -8.19
C GLN A 53 4.21 -0.11 -7.03
N GLU A 54 4.91 0.26 -5.95
CA GLU A 54 5.05 -0.59 -4.76
C GLU A 54 3.71 -0.79 -4.05
N TRP A 55 2.88 0.25 -3.89
CA TRP A 55 1.54 0.11 -3.33
C TRP A 55 0.63 -0.76 -4.18
N ASN A 56 0.71 -0.71 -5.51
CA ASN A 56 -0.05 -1.59 -6.39
C ASN A 56 0.38 -3.05 -6.17
N GLN A 57 1.69 -3.33 -6.20
CA GLN A 57 2.22 -4.67 -5.95
C GLN A 57 1.84 -5.18 -4.55
N TYR A 58 1.90 -4.31 -3.54
CA TYR A 58 1.47 -4.65 -2.19
C TYR A 58 0.01 -5.05 -2.14
N LEU A 59 -0.88 -4.24 -2.71
CA LEU A 59 -2.32 -4.47 -2.69
C LEU A 59 -2.79 -5.61 -3.61
N ASP A 60 -2.02 -5.96 -4.65
CA ASP A 60 -2.22 -7.18 -5.43
C ASP A 60 -2.00 -8.44 -4.54
N SER A 61 -1.07 -8.36 -3.60
CA SER A 61 -0.76 -9.44 -2.67
C SER A 61 -1.63 -9.42 -1.40
N TYR A 62 -2.09 -8.23 -0.98
CA TYR A 62 -2.86 -8.00 0.25
C TYR A 62 -4.11 -7.13 -0.01
N PRO A 63 -5.12 -7.68 -0.74
CA PRO A 63 -6.28 -6.91 -1.23
C PRO A 63 -7.26 -6.48 -0.13
N ASP A 64 -7.07 -6.94 1.11
CA ASP A 64 -7.92 -6.61 2.26
C ASP A 64 -7.21 -5.71 3.29
N ASP A 65 -6.11 -5.07 2.92
CA ASP A 65 -5.38 -4.17 3.79
C ASP A 65 -5.90 -2.72 3.68
N ALA A 66 -6.69 -2.30 4.68
CA ALA A 66 -7.24 -0.94 4.74
C ALA A 66 -6.15 0.14 4.76
N ALA A 67 -5.06 -0.09 5.51
CA ALA A 67 -3.94 0.86 5.59
C ALA A 67 -3.22 1.01 4.25
N GLY A 68 -3.03 -0.09 3.52
CA GLY A 68 -2.46 -0.08 2.18
C GLY A 68 -3.26 0.77 1.20
N PHE A 69 -4.60 0.61 1.19
CA PHE A 69 -5.48 1.46 0.37
C PHE A 69 -5.39 2.92 0.78
N SER A 70 -5.48 3.24 2.07
CA SER A 70 -5.40 4.63 2.54
C SER A 70 -4.09 5.30 2.15
N ASN A 71 -2.96 4.61 2.31
CA ASN A 71 -1.65 5.15 1.93
C ASN A 71 -1.52 5.33 0.40
N ARG A 72 -2.00 4.36 -0.41
CA ARG A 72 -2.00 4.54 -1.86
C ARG A 72 -2.89 5.71 -2.29
N GLY A 73 -4.05 5.86 -1.68
CA GLY A 73 -4.95 6.98 -1.90
C GLY A 73 -4.29 8.33 -1.63
N ASN A 74 -3.49 8.44 -0.56
CA ASN A 74 -2.72 9.64 -0.28
C ASN A 74 -1.69 9.95 -1.36
N VAL A 75 -0.97 8.93 -1.84
CA VAL A 75 0.00 9.12 -2.93
C VAL A 75 -0.72 9.51 -4.23
N ARG A 76 -1.87 8.92 -4.53
CA ARG A 76 -2.72 9.28 -5.69
C ARG A 76 -3.15 10.74 -5.63
N LEU A 77 -3.56 11.23 -4.47
CA LEU A 77 -3.94 12.62 -4.28
C LEU A 77 -2.77 13.55 -4.61
N VAL A 78 -1.57 13.25 -4.12
CA VAL A 78 -0.36 14.05 -4.36
C VAL A 78 0.02 14.11 -5.84
N VAL A 79 -0.17 13.02 -6.59
CA VAL A 79 0.13 12.99 -8.04
C VAL A 79 -1.03 13.51 -8.90
N GLY A 80 -2.14 13.96 -8.27
CA GLY A 80 -3.29 14.54 -8.97
C GLY A 80 -4.37 13.55 -9.41
N ASP A 81 -4.25 12.27 -9.08
CA ASP A 81 -5.31 11.27 -9.27
C ASP A 81 -6.32 11.34 -8.12
N VAL A 82 -7.05 12.47 -8.08
CA VAL A 82 -7.99 12.76 -6.98
C VAL A 82 -9.13 11.74 -6.92
N LYS A 83 -9.65 11.30 -8.08
CA LYS A 83 -10.74 10.30 -8.12
C LYS A 83 -10.24 8.94 -7.61
N GLY A 84 -9.08 8.49 -8.07
CA GLY A 84 -8.49 7.26 -7.58
C GLY A 84 -8.15 7.31 -6.09
N SER A 85 -7.81 8.49 -5.55
CA SER A 85 -7.67 8.71 -4.11
C SER A 85 -8.98 8.45 -3.38
N ILE A 86 -10.09 9.04 -3.81
CA ILE A 86 -11.42 8.84 -3.20
C ILE A 86 -11.82 7.36 -3.24
N ASP A 87 -11.58 6.67 -4.36
CA ASP A 87 -11.90 5.26 -4.50
C ASP A 87 -11.09 4.39 -3.50
N ASP A 88 -9.81 4.69 -3.33
CA ASP A 88 -8.96 4.01 -2.37
C ASP A 88 -9.40 4.29 -0.92
N GLN A 89 -9.74 5.53 -0.57
CA GLN A 89 -10.26 5.83 0.77
C GLN A 89 -11.62 5.16 1.03
N ASN A 90 -12.51 5.10 0.03
CA ASN A 90 -13.76 4.35 0.13
C ASN A 90 -13.51 2.86 0.42
N LYS A 91 -12.52 2.26 -0.25
CA LYS A 91 -12.14 0.87 -0.01
C LYS A 91 -11.56 0.69 1.40
N ALA A 92 -10.68 1.59 1.85
CA ALA A 92 -10.12 1.56 3.20
C ALA A 92 -11.23 1.63 4.27
N ILE A 93 -12.17 2.56 4.12
CA ILE A 93 -13.33 2.69 5.02
C ILE A 93 -14.21 1.44 5.01
N SER A 94 -14.43 0.83 3.84
CA SER A 94 -15.22 -0.41 3.77
C SER A 94 -14.57 -1.59 4.49
N LEU A 95 -13.23 -1.62 4.53
CA LEU A 95 -12.44 -2.67 5.19
C LEU A 95 -12.30 -2.40 6.69
N ASN A 96 -12.11 -1.16 7.10
CA ASN A 96 -12.03 -0.76 8.51
C ASN A 96 -12.78 0.57 8.76
N PRO A 97 -14.11 0.51 9.02
CA PRO A 97 -14.91 1.72 9.22
C PRO A 97 -14.58 2.52 10.49
N SER A 98 -13.81 1.95 11.42
CA SER A 98 -13.43 2.62 12.67
C SER A 98 -12.14 3.45 12.55
N GLU A 99 -11.41 3.31 11.44
CA GLU A 99 -10.20 4.07 11.17
C GLU A 99 -10.53 5.51 10.79
N ILE A 100 -9.90 6.48 11.46
CA ILE A 100 -10.20 7.91 11.29
C ILE A 100 -9.54 8.49 10.04
N ASP A 101 -8.28 8.11 9.78
CA ASP A 101 -7.46 8.71 8.73
C ASP A 101 -8.08 8.63 7.33
N PRO A 102 -8.71 7.51 6.90
CA PRO A 102 -9.34 7.45 5.59
C PRO A 102 -10.46 8.47 5.39
N TYR A 103 -11.22 8.83 6.43
CA TYR A 103 -12.26 9.87 6.33
C TYR A 103 -11.64 11.26 6.16
N ILE A 104 -10.59 11.58 6.91
CA ILE A 104 -9.86 12.85 6.75
C ILE A 104 -9.29 12.96 5.34
N ASN A 105 -8.62 11.91 4.87
CA ASN A 105 -7.98 11.88 3.57
C ASN A 105 -9.00 11.95 2.42
N ARG A 106 -10.18 11.30 2.57
CA ARG A 106 -11.27 11.41 1.61
C ARG A 106 -11.84 12.83 1.57
N GLY A 107 -12.06 13.43 2.73
CA GLY A 107 -12.50 14.82 2.82
C GLY A 107 -11.55 15.79 2.11
N ILE A 108 -10.24 15.64 2.27
CA ILE A 108 -9.23 16.44 1.57
C ILE A 108 -9.33 16.23 0.04
N ALA A 109 -9.48 14.99 -0.41
CA ALA A 109 -9.63 14.67 -1.83
C ALA A 109 -10.96 15.23 -2.40
N GLU A 110 -12.03 15.19 -1.62
CA GLU A 110 -13.33 15.76 -1.98
C GLU A 110 -13.29 17.29 -2.10
N GLU A 111 -12.57 17.97 -1.19
CA GLU A 111 -12.30 19.41 -1.30
C GLU A 111 -11.57 19.75 -2.61
N ALA A 112 -10.59 18.95 -3.00
CA ALA A 112 -9.86 19.17 -4.26
C ALA A 112 -10.76 19.09 -5.50
N LEU A 113 -11.95 18.43 -5.40
CA LEU A 113 -12.98 18.39 -6.42
C LEU A 113 -14.10 19.41 -6.19
N GLY A 114 -14.05 20.23 -5.14
CA GLY A 114 -15.12 21.16 -4.79
C GLY A 114 -16.35 20.49 -4.18
N LEU A 115 -16.23 19.24 -3.71
CA LEU A 115 -17.31 18.46 -3.11
C LEU A 115 -17.46 18.78 -1.61
N TRP A 116 -17.58 20.06 -1.29
CA TRP A 116 -17.56 20.60 0.08
C TRP A 116 -18.54 19.94 1.05
N SER A 117 -19.74 19.58 0.54
CA SER A 117 -20.76 18.94 1.39
C SER A 117 -20.38 17.53 1.83
N GLN A 118 -19.65 16.78 1.00
CA GLN A 118 -19.14 15.45 1.32
C GLN A 118 -17.97 15.56 2.30
N ALA A 119 -16.98 16.38 2.00
CA ALA A 119 -15.85 16.65 2.88
C ALA A 119 -16.29 17.06 4.29
N LYS A 120 -17.28 17.97 4.37
CA LYS A 120 -17.86 18.38 5.66
C LYS A 120 -18.43 17.21 6.45
N LYS A 121 -19.15 16.27 5.79
CA LYS A 121 -19.71 15.10 6.46
C LYS A 121 -18.60 14.22 7.05
N ASP A 122 -17.53 14.00 6.30
CA ASP A 122 -16.42 13.20 6.74
C ASP A 122 -15.72 13.82 7.95
N TYR A 123 -15.43 15.13 7.92
CA TYR A 123 -14.81 15.80 9.08
C TYR A 123 -15.72 15.82 10.29
N MET A 124 -17.03 16.04 10.11
CA MET A 124 -17.99 15.99 11.22
C MET A 124 -18.09 14.57 11.81
N PHE A 125 -17.99 13.52 10.98
CA PHE A 125 -17.94 12.14 11.45
C PHE A 125 -16.71 11.92 12.32
N VAL A 126 -15.53 12.35 11.87
CA VAL A 126 -14.28 12.26 12.65
C VAL A 126 -14.41 12.98 13.96
N ILE A 127 -14.94 14.22 13.99
CA ILE A 127 -15.14 14.99 15.22
C ILE A 127 -16.13 14.30 16.18
N SER A 128 -17.09 13.56 15.65
CA SER A 128 -18.02 12.78 16.50
C SER A 128 -17.33 11.60 17.21
N LEU A 129 -16.26 11.05 16.62
CA LEU A 129 -15.46 9.98 17.19
C LEU A 129 -14.35 10.53 18.12
N ASP A 130 -13.68 11.58 17.67
CA ASP A 130 -12.63 12.28 18.40
C ASP A 130 -12.86 13.81 18.33
N SER A 131 -13.52 14.35 19.35
CA SER A 131 -13.89 15.77 19.42
C SER A 131 -12.68 16.72 19.49
N LYS A 132 -11.47 16.20 19.68
CA LYS A 132 -10.22 16.98 19.73
C LYS A 132 -9.34 16.74 18.50
N ASN A 133 -9.84 16.04 17.49
CA ASN A 133 -9.07 15.80 16.27
C ASN A 133 -8.75 17.11 15.57
N PHE A 134 -7.51 17.53 15.68
CA PHE A 134 -7.05 18.83 15.17
C PHE A 134 -7.21 18.93 13.64
N SER A 135 -6.89 17.86 12.91
CA SER A 135 -6.95 17.86 11.45
C SER A 135 -8.38 18.03 10.94
N ALA A 136 -9.35 17.33 11.53
CA ALA A 136 -10.75 17.46 11.16
C ALA A 136 -11.32 18.83 11.53
N LEU A 137 -11.00 19.35 12.71
CA LEU A 137 -11.42 20.68 13.14
C LEU A 137 -10.85 21.78 12.24
N TYR A 138 -9.56 21.69 11.90
CA TYR A 138 -8.89 22.65 11.05
C TYR A 138 -9.52 22.65 9.64
N ASN A 139 -9.62 21.49 8.99
CA ASN A 139 -10.17 21.38 7.64
C ASN A 139 -11.65 21.80 7.59
N LEU A 140 -12.45 21.43 8.60
CA LEU A 140 -13.84 21.89 8.69
C LEU A 140 -13.93 23.42 8.80
N SER A 141 -13.01 24.07 9.52
CA SER A 141 -12.98 25.52 9.65
C SER A 141 -12.72 26.24 8.32
N LEU A 142 -11.96 25.62 7.41
CA LEU A 142 -11.67 26.17 6.08
C LEU A 142 -12.88 26.14 5.15
N ILE A 143 -13.76 25.13 5.27
CA ILE A 143 -14.99 25.02 4.46
C ILE A 143 -16.01 26.15 4.80
N HIS A 144 -15.96 26.70 6.00
CA HIS A 144 -16.91 27.73 6.45
C HIS A 144 -16.52 29.17 6.04
N ILE A 145 -15.35 29.36 5.45
CA ILE A 145 -14.89 30.66 4.94
C ILE A 145 -15.35 30.88 3.51
#